data_d990dbb5b0123356b988c0dfbbd3a660
#
_entry.id   d990dbb5b0123356b988c0dfbbd3a660
#
_cell.length_a   1.000
_cell.length_b   1.000
_cell.length_c   1.000
_cell.angle_alpha   90.00
_cell.angle_beta   90.00
_cell.angle_gamma   90.00
#
_symmetry.space_group_name_H-M   'P 1'
#
loop_
_entity.id
_entity.type
_entity.pdbx_description
1 polymer ?
#
loop_
_entity_poly.entity_id
_entity_poly.type
_entity_poly.pdbx_seq_one_letter_code
_entity_poly.pdbx_strand_id
1 'polypeptide(L)'
;MIRQTKHASTAQCTLPIYMGFLMTEPHSISCTQLADTYQISHDSVNRFLERENYCPQDLYAEAIQYIDNKKLIVSVDDTVLDKPYSQHMDLVGFFWSGKHHRSVKGINLITLYATDLQGKNVPINFRLYDKSENKTKNDFSCRWWLCYQYC
;
A
#
# COMPACT_ATOMS: atom_id res chain seq x y z
N MET A 1 16.74 5.93 2.93
CA MET A 1 16.83 6.94 1.83
C MET A 1 15.64 7.88 2.00
N ILE A 2 15.84 9.19 2.09
CA ILE A 2 14.72 10.12 2.17
C ILE A 2 14.17 10.28 0.76
N ARG A 3 12.91 9.91 0.57
CA ARG A 3 12.22 10.04 -0.70
C ARG A 3 12.18 11.51 -1.15
N GLN A 4 12.67 11.77 -2.35
CA GLN A 4 12.62 13.11 -2.94
C GLN A 4 11.29 13.29 -3.66
N THR A 5 10.48 14.23 -3.21
CA THR A 5 9.28 14.66 -3.94
C THR A 5 9.69 15.51 -5.14
N LYS A 6 9.06 15.27 -6.29
CA LYS A 6 9.39 15.99 -7.55
C LYS A 6 9.16 17.50 -7.51
N HIS A 7 8.39 18.00 -6.56
CA HIS A 7 8.07 19.41 -6.41
C HIS A 7 8.14 19.84 -4.95
N ALA A 8 8.75 21.00 -4.71
CA ALA A 8 8.70 21.63 -3.39
C ALA A 8 7.24 21.91 -3.02
N SER A 9 6.85 21.54 -1.81
CA SER A 9 5.48 21.70 -1.34
C SER A 9 5.36 22.72 -0.26
N THR A 10 4.30 23.52 -0.32
CA THR A 10 3.84 24.39 0.75
C THR A 10 2.93 23.66 1.74
N ALA A 11 2.67 22.37 1.54
CA ALA A 11 1.85 21.59 2.44
C ALA A 11 2.58 21.39 3.79
N GLN A 12 1.88 21.64 4.87
CA GLN A 12 2.38 21.41 6.23
C GLN A 12 2.42 19.93 6.58
N CYS A 13 1.56 19.11 5.95
CA CYS A 13 1.60 17.66 6.09
C CYS A 13 2.83 17.10 5.39
N THR A 14 3.59 16.29 6.09
CA THR A 14 4.78 15.60 5.60
C THR A 14 4.64 14.10 5.81
N LEU A 15 5.47 13.29 5.12
CA LEU A 15 5.45 11.84 5.28
C LEU A 15 5.64 11.40 6.75
N PRO A 16 6.57 11.94 7.54
CA PRO A 16 6.67 11.59 8.96
C PRO A 16 5.41 11.90 9.78
N ILE A 17 4.74 13.02 9.53
CA ILE A 17 3.49 13.38 10.20
C ILE A 17 2.40 12.39 9.82
N TYR A 18 2.24 12.10 8.54
CA TYR A 18 1.23 11.16 8.05
C TYR A 18 1.46 9.74 8.58
N MET A 19 2.67 9.23 8.51
CA MET A 19 3.03 7.91 9.02
C MET A 19 2.89 7.83 10.54
N GLY A 20 3.34 8.87 11.27
CA GLY A 20 3.16 8.95 12.72
C GLY A 20 1.70 8.87 13.13
N PHE A 21 0.82 9.58 12.43
CA PHE A 21 -0.62 9.50 12.66
C PHE A 21 -1.17 8.09 12.40
N LEU A 22 -0.81 7.44 11.27
CA LEU A 22 -1.26 6.08 10.97
C LEU A 22 -0.82 5.06 12.02
N MET A 23 0.33 5.26 12.65
CA MET A 23 0.87 4.37 13.68
C MET A 23 0.25 4.58 15.06
N THR A 24 -0.23 5.78 15.35
CA THR A 24 -0.73 6.15 16.68
C THR A 24 -2.24 6.16 16.80
N GLU A 25 -2.97 6.28 15.67
CA GLU A 25 -4.42 6.36 15.66
C GLU A 25 -5.06 4.99 15.43
N PRO A 26 -5.70 4.38 16.47
CA PRO A 26 -6.20 3.01 16.36
C PRO A 26 -7.57 2.88 15.66
N HIS A 27 -8.37 3.94 15.58
CA HIS A 27 -9.80 3.77 15.27
C HIS A 27 -10.32 4.58 14.08
N SER A 28 -9.81 5.74 13.82
CA SER A 28 -10.44 6.69 12.90
C SER A 28 -9.43 7.36 11.99
N ILE A 29 -8.95 6.61 11.01
CA ILE A 29 -7.96 7.12 10.05
C ILE A 29 -8.67 7.94 8.98
N SER A 30 -8.77 9.26 9.19
CA SER A 30 -9.28 10.21 8.21
C SER A 30 -8.38 11.42 8.07
N CYS A 31 -8.41 12.07 6.90
CA CYS A 31 -7.66 13.30 6.66
C CYS A 31 -8.10 14.43 7.59
N THR A 32 -9.39 14.48 7.93
CA THR A 32 -9.94 15.46 8.88
C THR A 32 -9.36 15.26 10.25
N GLN A 33 -9.35 14.04 10.75
CA GLN A 33 -8.81 13.75 12.08
C GLN A 33 -7.31 13.99 12.17
N LEU A 34 -6.54 13.66 11.13
CA LEU A 34 -5.13 14.02 11.07
C LEU A 34 -4.95 15.54 11.16
N ALA A 35 -5.73 16.29 10.39
CA ALA A 35 -5.68 17.74 10.37
C ALA A 35 -5.95 18.33 11.76
N ASP A 36 -6.98 17.83 12.45
CA ASP A 36 -7.36 18.25 13.80
C ASP A 36 -6.29 17.89 14.83
N THR A 37 -5.74 16.66 14.76
CA THR A 37 -4.73 16.17 15.70
C THR A 37 -3.43 16.99 15.65
N TYR A 38 -2.98 17.33 14.45
CA TYR A 38 -1.73 18.09 14.26
C TYR A 38 -1.94 19.59 14.06
N GLN A 39 -3.18 20.07 14.17
CA GLN A 39 -3.55 21.48 13.98
C GLN A 39 -3.07 22.05 12.64
N ILE A 40 -3.19 21.27 11.58
CA ILE A 40 -2.87 21.65 10.21
C ILE A 40 -4.14 21.72 9.37
N SER A 41 -4.07 22.39 8.22
CA SER A 41 -5.21 22.49 7.34
C SER A 41 -5.54 21.13 6.68
N HIS A 42 -6.81 20.79 6.59
CA HIS A 42 -7.30 19.60 5.84
C HIS A 42 -6.79 19.59 4.39
N ASP A 43 -6.75 20.73 3.73
CA ASP A 43 -6.20 20.87 2.38
C ASP A 43 -4.71 20.52 2.33
N SER A 44 -3.98 20.75 3.42
CA SER A 44 -2.56 20.37 3.51
C SER A 44 -2.39 18.86 3.46
N VAL A 45 -3.29 18.11 4.09
CA VAL A 45 -3.29 16.64 4.07
C VAL A 45 -3.64 16.13 2.67
N ASN A 46 -4.68 16.68 2.05
CA ASN A 46 -5.09 16.29 0.70
C ASN A 46 -3.98 16.56 -0.33
N ARG A 47 -3.39 17.75 -0.30
CA ARG A 47 -2.26 18.10 -1.18
C ARG A 47 -1.03 17.22 -0.95
N PHE A 48 -0.80 16.77 0.28
CA PHE A 48 0.24 15.79 0.56
C PHE A 48 -0.05 14.47 -0.15
N LEU A 49 -1.26 13.90 -0.01
CA LEU A 49 -1.65 12.63 -0.63
C LEU A 49 -1.62 12.70 -2.17
N GLU A 50 -2.12 13.78 -2.76
CA GLU A 50 -2.08 13.99 -4.21
C GLU A 50 -0.65 14.05 -4.78
N ARG A 51 0.27 14.62 -4.01
CA ARG A 51 1.68 14.76 -4.39
C ARG A 51 2.47 13.47 -4.23
N GLU A 52 2.08 12.65 -3.27
CA GLU A 52 2.78 11.42 -2.96
C GLU A 52 2.53 10.36 -4.04
N ASN A 53 3.54 10.14 -4.87
CA ASN A 53 3.54 9.12 -5.91
C ASN A 53 4.47 7.98 -5.51
N TYR A 54 3.94 7.03 -4.73
CA TYR A 54 4.66 5.85 -4.24
C TYR A 54 4.29 4.64 -5.09
N CYS A 55 5.28 4.03 -5.68
CA CYS A 55 5.09 2.87 -6.56
C CYS A 55 5.71 1.59 -5.95
N PRO A 56 5.36 0.41 -6.48
CA PRO A 56 5.93 -0.85 -6.01
C PRO A 56 7.45 -0.92 -6.06
N GLN A 57 8.08 -0.23 -7.01
CA GLN A 57 9.54 -0.15 -7.13
C GLN A 57 10.17 0.62 -5.97
N ASP A 58 9.51 1.67 -5.48
CA ASP A 58 9.96 2.42 -4.30
C ASP A 58 9.91 1.53 -3.06
N LEU A 59 8.82 0.77 -2.90
CA LEU A 59 8.70 -0.20 -1.80
C LEU A 59 9.83 -1.23 -1.86
N TYR A 60 10.10 -1.79 -3.03
CA TYR A 60 11.18 -2.76 -3.19
C TYR A 60 12.55 -2.18 -2.82
N ALA A 61 12.87 -0.99 -3.35
CA ALA A 61 14.14 -0.33 -3.10
C ALA A 61 14.37 0.00 -1.60
N GLU A 62 13.30 0.29 -0.88
CA GLU A 62 13.34 0.49 0.56
C GLU A 62 13.43 -0.84 1.32
N ALA A 63 12.59 -1.82 1.00
CA ALA A 63 12.46 -3.07 1.74
C ALA A 63 13.70 -3.97 1.65
N ILE A 64 14.32 -4.05 0.46
CA ILE A 64 15.44 -4.96 0.21
C ILE A 64 16.68 -4.63 1.05
N GLN A 65 16.78 -3.42 1.59
CA GLN A 65 17.87 -2.99 2.45
C GLN A 65 17.82 -3.64 3.85
N TYR A 66 16.68 -4.18 4.22
CA TYR A 66 16.42 -4.72 5.56
C TYR A 66 16.52 -6.23 5.65
N ILE A 67 16.71 -6.94 4.53
CA ILE A 67 16.77 -8.41 4.47
C ILE A 67 18.03 -8.89 3.71
N ASP A 68 18.48 -10.11 4.02
CA ASP A 68 19.53 -10.76 3.23
C ASP A 68 18.92 -11.32 1.94
N ASN A 69 19.28 -10.74 0.79
CA ASN A 69 18.74 -11.09 -0.51
C ASN A 69 19.37 -12.32 -1.20
N LYS A 70 20.30 -13.01 -0.54
CA LYS A 70 20.98 -14.18 -1.14
C LYS A 70 20.06 -15.38 -1.34
N LYS A 71 19.14 -15.61 -0.39
CA LYS A 71 18.12 -16.65 -0.48
C LYS A 71 16.84 -16.15 0.17
N LEU A 72 15.79 -16.03 -0.61
CA LEU A 72 14.49 -15.51 -0.17
C LEU A 72 13.40 -16.53 -0.43
N ILE A 73 12.48 -16.64 0.52
CA ILE A 73 11.18 -17.28 0.32
C ILE A 73 10.20 -16.16 0.01
N VAL A 74 9.51 -16.29 -1.12
CA VAL A 74 8.51 -15.31 -1.53
C VAL A 74 7.12 -15.86 -1.27
N SER A 75 6.29 -15.09 -0.59
CA SER A 75 4.89 -15.39 -0.33
C SER A 75 3.97 -14.30 -0.86
N VAL A 76 2.78 -14.70 -1.29
CA VAL A 76 1.75 -13.79 -1.81
C VAL A 76 0.57 -13.84 -0.86
N ASP A 77 0.05 -12.69 -0.49
CA ASP A 77 -1.16 -12.57 0.30
C ASP A 77 -2.14 -11.58 -0.36
N ASP A 78 -3.44 -11.82 -0.21
CA ASP A 78 -4.46 -10.90 -0.66
C ASP A 78 -5.38 -10.46 0.48
N THR A 79 -5.63 -9.17 0.53
CA THR A 79 -6.44 -8.54 1.56
C THR A 79 -7.49 -7.65 0.91
N VAL A 80 -8.71 -7.67 1.45
CA VAL A 80 -9.78 -6.75 1.04
C VAL A 80 -9.77 -5.55 1.97
N LEU A 81 -9.50 -4.38 1.41
CA LEU A 81 -9.64 -3.09 2.09
C LEU A 81 -11.11 -2.67 2.03
N ASP A 82 -11.81 -2.80 3.14
CA ASP A 82 -13.25 -2.53 3.23
C ASP A 82 -13.57 -1.07 2.87
N LYS A 83 -14.48 -0.88 1.93
CA LYS A 83 -14.97 0.42 1.47
C LYS A 83 -16.51 0.41 1.33
N PRO A 84 -17.26 0.14 2.41
CA PRO A 84 -18.71 -0.09 2.32
C PRO A 84 -19.49 1.13 1.81
N TYR A 85 -19.00 2.33 2.09
CA TYR A 85 -19.68 3.59 1.77
C TYR A 85 -19.16 4.24 0.47
N SER A 86 -18.17 3.65 -0.20
CA SER A 86 -17.64 4.21 -1.45
C SER A 86 -18.68 4.15 -2.56
N GLN A 87 -18.92 5.29 -3.23
CA GLN A 87 -19.84 5.40 -4.37
C GLN A 87 -19.10 5.65 -5.71
N HIS A 88 -18.01 6.40 -5.67
CA HIS A 88 -17.30 6.90 -6.87
C HIS A 88 -15.81 6.62 -6.83
N MET A 89 -15.41 5.50 -6.25
CA MET A 89 -14.01 5.11 -6.20
C MET A 89 -13.77 3.97 -7.19
N ASP A 90 -12.80 4.17 -8.09
CA ASP A 90 -12.35 3.15 -9.02
C ASP A 90 -11.82 1.92 -8.28
N LEU A 91 -11.82 0.76 -8.92
CA LEU A 91 -11.36 -0.52 -8.40
C LEU A 91 -12.17 -1.08 -7.22
N VAL A 92 -13.20 -0.37 -6.74
CA VAL A 92 -14.09 -0.89 -5.72
C VAL A 92 -15.03 -1.92 -6.33
N GLY A 93 -15.06 -3.09 -5.72
CA GLY A 93 -15.91 -4.20 -6.13
C GLY A 93 -16.31 -5.07 -4.94
N PHE A 94 -17.03 -6.16 -5.22
CA PHE A 94 -17.32 -7.17 -4.23
C PHE A 94 -16.27 -8.29 -4.30
N PHE A 95 -15.61 -8.56 -3.16
CA PHE A 95 -14.58 -9.56 -3.01
C PHE A 95 -14.84 -10.42 -1.78
N TRP A 96 -14.47 -11.69 -1.85
CA TRP A 96 -14.51 -12.55 -0.67
C TRP A 96 -13.48 -12.09 0.36
N SER A 97 -13.93 -11.89 1.59
CA SER A 97 -13.06 -11.51 2.71
C SER A 97 -12.96 -12.68 3.70
N GLY A 98 -11.76 -13.20 3.89
CA GLY A 98 -11.47 -14.22 4.91
C GLY A 98 -11.75 -13.74 6.32
N LYS A 99 -11.56 -12.45 6.60
CA LYS A 99 -11.87 -11.81 7.89
C LYS A 99 -13.37 -11.84 8.22
N HIS A 100 -14.21 -11.58 7.22
CA HIS A 100 -15.66 -11.46 7.41
C HIS A 100 -16.42 -12.72 7.01
N HIS A 101 -15.74 -13.73 6.43
CA HIS A 101 -16.33 -14.96 5.88
C HIS A 101 -17.52 -14.70 4.95
N ARG A 102 -17.47 -13.61 4.17
CA ARG A 102 -18.49 -13.20 3.20
C ARG A 102 -17.89 -12.27 2.14
N SER A 103 -18.63 -12.04 1.07
CA SER A 103 -18.29 -11.00 0.11
C SER A 103 -18.54 -9.62 0.73
N VAL A 104 -17.53 -8.76 0.66
CA VAL A 104 -17.58 -7.37 1.14
C VAL A 104 -17.24 -6.41 0.02
N LYS A 105 -17.80 -5.21 0.10
CA LYS A 105 -17.47 -4.12 -0.83
C LYS A 105 -16.15 -3.49 -0.44
N GLY A 106 -15.18 -3.48 -1.34
CA GLY A 106 -13.85 -2.94 -1.05
C GLY A 106 -12.91 -2.98 -2.25
N ILE A 107 -11.65 -2.71 -2.00
CA ILE A 107 -10.54 -2.84 -2.96
C ILE A 107 -9.72 -4.06 -2.54
N ASN A 108 -9.40 -4.93 -3.50
CA ASN A 108 -8.53 -6.05 -3.22
C ASN A 108 -7.07 -5.66 -3.44
N LEU A 109 -6.27 -5.75 -2.38
CA LEU A 109 -4.83 -5.50 -2.37
C LEU A 109 -4.10 -6.83 -2.35
N ILE A 110 -3.24 -7.05 -3.34
CA ILE A 110 -2.33 -8.20 -3.40
C ILE A 110 -0.96 -7.71 -2.97
N THR A 111 -0.35 -8.36 -1.98
CA THR A 111 0.97 -8.02 -1.45
C THR A 111 1.92 -9.18 -1.61
N LEU A 112 3.13 -8.89 -2.04
CA LEU A 112 4.24 -9.84 -2.14
C LEU A 112 5.21 -9.59 -0.99
N TYR A 113 5.49 -10.64 -0.22
CA TYR A 113 6.43 -10.63 0.89
C TYR A 113 7.67 -11.44 0.57
N ALA A 114 8.81 -10.97 1.04
CA ALA A 114 10.05 -11.74 1.05
C ALA A 114 10.46 -12.05 2.48
N THR A 115 10.80 -13.31 2.73
CA THR A 115 11.31 -13.78 4.01
C THR A 115 12.72 -14.33 3.80
N ASP A 116 13.69 -13.85 4.56
CA ASP A 116 15.07 -14.36 4.53
C ASP A 116 15.23 -15.61 5.40
N LEU A 117 16.41 -16.22 5.34
CA LEU A 117 16.72 -17.41 6.14
C LEU A 117 16.78 -17.16 7.65
N GLN A 118 16.81 -15.90 8.08
CA GLN A 118 16.79 -15.48 9.47
C GLN A 118 15.35 -15.28 9.98
N GLY A 119 14.35 -15.46 9.11
CA GLY A 119 12.94 -15.27 9.43
C GLY A 119 12.47 -13.83 9.37
N LYS A 120 13.30 -12.90 8.86
CA LYS A 120 12.91 -11.52 8.66
C LYS A 120 11.99 -11.41 7.45
N ASN A 121 10.82 -10.82 7.64
CA ASN A 121 9.78 -10.73 6.62
C ASN A 121 9.49 -9.26 6.29
N VAL A 122 9.53 -8.91 5.01
CA VAL A 122 9.23 -7.56 4.53
C VAL A 122 8.35 -7.59 3.28
N PRO A 123 7.42 -6.64 3.13
CA PRO A 123 6.68 -6.49 1.89
C PRO A 123 7.61 -5.92 0.81
N ILE A 124 7.64 -6.55 -0.35
CA ILE A 124 8.53 -6.16 -1.46
C ILE A 124 7.79 -5.65 -2.68
N ASN A 125 6.49 -5.91 -2.76
CA ASN A 125 5.66 -5.43 -3.86
C ASN A 125 4.19 -5.39 -3.44
N PHE A 126 3.38 -4.58 -4.12
CA PHE A 126 1.94 -4.56 -3.95
C PHE A 126 1.24 -4.25 -5.27
N ARG A 127 -0.02 -4.67 -5.39
CA ARG A 127 -0.87 -4.31 -6.51
C ARG A 127 -2.34 -4.25 -6.07
N LEU A 128 -3.05 -3.29 -6.61
CA LEU A 128 -4.50 -3.26 -6.54
C LEU A 128 -5.06 -4.14 -7.67
N TYR A 129 -5.95 -5.05 -7.31
CA TYR A 129 -6.57 -5.95 -8.27
C TYR A 129 -7.68 -5.24 -9.06
N ASP A 130 -7.53 -5.22 -10.36
CA ASP A 130 -8.53 -4.69 -11.29
C ASP A 130 -9.20 -5.82 -12.06
N LYS A 131 -10.53 -5.96 -11.90
CA LYS A 131 -11.33 -6.95 -12.63
C LYS A 131 -11.40 -6.67 -14.13
N SER A 132 -11.23 -5.43 -14.55
CA SER A 132 -11.30 -5.04 -15.96
C SER A 132 -10.13 -5.59 -16.79
N GLU A 133 -9.03 -5.94 -16.16
CA GLU A 133 -7.87 -6.52 -16.84
C GLU A 133 -8.09 -7.98 -17.30
N ASN A 134 -9.23 -8.61 -16.98
CA ASN A 134 -9.56 -10.01 -17.32
C ASN A 134 -8.46 -11.01 -16.91
N LYS A 135 -7.76 -10.74 -15.82
CA LYS A 135 -6.73 -11.60 -15.25
C LYS A 135 -7.17 -12.11 -13.89
N THR A 136 -6.74 -13.31 -13.56
CA THR A 136 -6.94 -13.85 -12.21
C THR A 136 -5.87 -13.34 -11.25
N LYS A 137 -6.11 -13.45 -9.94
CA LYS A 137 -5.10 -13.12 -8.92
C LYS A 137 -3.81 -13.94 -9.11
N ASN A 138 -3.94 -15.19 -9.57
CA ASN A 138 -2.79 -16.07 -9.82
C ASN A 138 -1.93 -15.61 -11.00
N ASP A 139 -2.53 -14.99 -12.03
CA ASP A 139 -1.77 -14.45 -13.17
C ASP A 139 -0.84 -13.32 -12.75
N PHE A 140 -1.22 -12.58 -11.71
CA PHE A 140 -0.37 -11.53 -11.15
C PHE A 140 0.82 -12.11 -10.37
N SER A 141 0.61 -13.17 -9.61
CA SER A 141 1.69 -13.81 -8.85
C SER A 141 2.76 -14.43 -9.77
N CYS A 142 2.38 -15.05 -10.88
CA CYS A 142 3.32 -15.64 -11.84
C CYS A 142 4.15 -14.58 -12.60
N ARG A 143 3.56 -13.45 -12.96
CA ARG A 143 4.26 -12.38 -13.71
C ARG A 143 5.28 -11.61 -12.87
N TRP A 144 5.09 -11.54 -11.56
CA TRP A 144 6.04 -10.88 -10.67
C TRP A 144 7.39 -11.61 -10.62
N TRP A 145 7.39 -12.94 -10.72
CA TRP A 145 8.62 -13.74 -10.82
C TRP A 145 9.43 -13.42 -12.08
N LEU A 146 8.78 -13.17 -13.19
CA LEU A 146 9.44 -12.87 -14.47
C LEU A 146 10.04 -11.46 -14.52
N CYS A 147 9.45 -10.47 -13.87
CA CYS A 147 9.98 -9.11 -13.86
C CYS A 147 11.29 -8.98 -13.03
N TYR A 148 11.51 -9.82 -12.02
CA TYR A 148 12.71 -9.76 -11.19
C TYR A 148 13.91 -10.53 -11.76
N GLN A 149 13.73 -11.34 -12.81
CA GLN A 149 14.85 -12.02 -13.50
C GLN A 149 15.52 -11.16 -14.58
N TYR A 150 14.94 -10.01 -14.93
CA TYR A 150 15.39 -9.15 -16.05
C TYR A 150 15.68 -7.68 -15.66
N CYS A 151 15.79 -7.37 -14.36
CA CYS A 151 16.26 -6.06 -13.89
C CYS A 151 17.63 -6.16 -13.21
#